data_ab3038f5aa4ba9637ab0af634c593575
#
_entry.id   ab3038f5aa4ba9637ab0af634c593575
#
_cell.length_a   1.000
_cell.length_b   1.000
_cell.length_c   1.000
_cell.angle_alpha   90.00
_cell.angle_beta   90.00
_cell.angle_gamma   90.00
#
_symmetry.space_group_name_H-M   'P 1'
#
loop_
_entity.id
_entity.type
_entity.pdbx_description
1 polymer ?
#
loop_
_entity_poly.entity_id
_entity_poly.type
_entity_poly.pdbx_seq_one_letter_code
_entity_poly.pdbx_strand_id
1 'polypeptide(L)'
;MPVRVMILKDLGKTFFSEIELTKGVEIDIPRWAAEVLERKGFVKILRRLNTLEDLNRIAFQETIKEEGSRRELYKISPDLYFEIEKLIEDYKSRIDSRDPRFYGELSKLLTSAGKLIRSRFRKIFYIIQVSEAIDEEVEKRMTIEERVFYRNLLRSIVSWIRGVEKILGVS
;
A
#
# COMPACT_ATOMS: atom_id res chain seq x y z
N MET A 1 2.63 -11.64 5.00
CA MET A 1 1.34 -11.14 4.57
C MET A 1 0.91 -11.88 3.33
N PRO A 2 -0.35 -12.32 3.19
CA PRO A 2 -0.81 -12.98 1.99
C PRO A 2 -1.07 -11.96 0.86
N VAL A 3 -0.79 -12.37 -0.37
CA VAL A 3 -1.14 -11.66 -1.60
C VAL A 3 -1.91 -12.59 -2.52
N ARG A 4 -2.87 -12.04 -3.26
CA ARG A 4 -3.67 -12.83 -4.19
C ARG A 4 -2.90 -13.11 -5.46
N VAL A 5 -2.88 -14.38 -5.85
CA VAL A 5 -2.22 -14.85 -7.06
C VAL A 5 -3.15 -15.73 -7.89
N MET A 6 -2.94 -15.75 -9.20
CA MET A 6 -3.52 -16.72 -10.12
C MET A 6 -2.48 -17.79 -10.47
N ILE A 7 -2.84 -19.04 -10.35
CA ILE A 7 -1.97 -20.17 -10.68
C ILE A 7 -1.88 -20.31 -12.21
N LEU A 8 -0.67 -20.29 -12.76
CA LEU A 8 -0.42 -20.40 -14.20
C LEU A 8 -0.07 -21.84 -14.64
N LYS A 9 0.46 -22.66 -13.71
CA LYS A 9 0.83 -24.05 -13.93
C LYS A 9 0.45 -24.87 -12.70
N ASP A 10 0.03 -26.11 -12.89
CA ASP A 10 -0.32 -27.00 -11.78
C ASP A 10 0.87 -27.16 -10.83
N LEU A 11 0.64 -26.88 -9.56
CA LEU A 11 1.63 -26.95 -8.49
C LEU A 11 1.39 -28.13 -7.55
N GLY A 12 0.23 -28.82 -7.68
CA GLY A 12 -0.18 -29.88 -6.76
C GLY A 12 -0.35 -29.36 -5.33
N LYS A 13 -0.09 -30.24 -4.35
CA LYS A 13 -0.12 -29.87 -2.94
C LYS A 13 1.17 -29.15 -2.55
N THR A 14 1.05 -28.04 -1.84
CA THR A 14 2.18 -27.25 -1.38
C THR A 14 2.12 -27.08 0.14
N PHE A 15 3.23 -26.72 0.78
CA PHE A 15 3.31 -26.55 2.23
C PHE A 15 2.49 -25.35 2.75
N PHE A 16 2.06 -24.43 1.88
CA PHE A 16 1.24 -23.26 2.22
C PHE A 16 -0.24 -23.43 1.81
N SER A 17 -0.63 -24.58 1.24
CA SER A 17 -2.01 -24.89 0.85
C SER A 17 -2.30 -26.38 0.96
N GLU A 18 -3.36 -26.71 1.69
CA GLU A 18 -3.87 -28.09 1.79
C GLU A 18 -4.63 -28.51 0.52
N ILE A 19 -5.02 -27.54 -0.31
CA ILE A 19 -5.75 -27.72 -1.55
C ILE A 19 -4.77 -27.90 -2.70
N GLU A 20 -5.06 -28.78 -3.64
CA GLU A 20 -4.29 -28.89 -4.88
C GLU A 20 -4.41 -27.62 -5.71
N LEU A 21 -3.26 -27.06 -6.05
CA LEU A 21 -3.16 -25.83 -6.81
C LEU A 21 -3.12 -26.13 -8.30
N THR A 22 -4.27 -26.03 -8.92
CA THR A 22 -4.45 -26.24 -10.37
C THR A 22 -4.42 -24.90 -11.11
N LYS A 23 -4.05 -24.96 -12.39
CA LYS A 23 -4.02 -23.79 -13.27
C LYS A 23 -5.36 -23.07 -13.30
N GLY A 24 -5.32 -21.74 -13.20
CA GLY A 24 -6.51 -20.86 -13.24
C GLY A 24 -7.15 -20.59 -11.89
N VAL A 25 -6.72 -21.28 -10.82
CA VAL A 25 -7.23 -21.02 -9.46
C VAL A 25 -6.59 -19.75 -8.88
N GLU A 26 -7.42 -18.93 -8.22
CA GLU A 26 -6.97 -17.78 -7.46
C GLU A 26 -6.90 -18.12 -5.98
N ILE A 27 -5.76 -17.88 -5.36
CA ILE A 27 -5.54 -18.10 -3.93
C ILE A 27 -4.73 -16.97 -3.30
N ASP A 28 -4.81 -16.88 -1.98
CA ASP A 28 -3.96 -15.99 -1.18
C ASP A 28 -2.78 -16.80 -0.62
N ILE A 29 -1.54 -16.41 -0.99
CA ILE A 29 -0.31 -17.06 -0.52
C ILE A 29 0.63 -16.02 0.12
N PRO A 30 1.57 -16.47 0.98
CA PRO A 30 2.56 -15.57 1.55
C PRO A 30 3.32 -14.80 0.46
N ARG A 31 3.52 -13.49 0.65
CA ARG A 31 4.15 -12.59 -0.32
C ARG A 31 5.51 -13.12 -0.84
N TRP A 32 6.37 -13.58 0.06
CA TRP A 32 7.68 -14.13 -0.30
C TRP A 32 7.57 -15.35 -1.24
N ALA A 33 6.55 -16.21 -1.02
CA ALA A 33 6.29 -17.34 -1.90
C ALA A 33 5.74 -16.88 -3.26
N ALA A 34 4.83 -15.89 -3.27
CA ALA A 34 4.29 -15.32 -4.49
C ALA A 34 5.38 -14.73 -5.38
N GLU A 35 6.32 -13.96 -4.83
CA GLU A 35 7.45 -13.36 -5.56
C GLU A 35 8.39 -14.40 -6.17
N VAL A 36 8.69 -15.47 -5.43
CA VAL A 36 9.52 -16.58 -5.93
C VAL A 36 8.82 -17.34 -7.05
N LEU A 37 7.54 -17.67 -6.86
CA LEU A 37 6.75 -18.42 -7.83
C LEU A 37 6.45 -17.60 -9.09
N GLU A 38 6.23 -16.28 -8.97
CA GLU A 38 6.06 -15.39 -10.11
C GLU A 38 7.33 -15.32 -10.97
N ARG A 39 8.52 -15.15 -10.35
CA ARG A 39 9.80 -15.20 -11.07
C ARG A 39 10.04 -16.51 -11.83
N LYS A 40 9.53 -17.61 -11.30
CA LYS A 40 9.62 -18.93 -11.94
C LYS A 40 8.49 -19.19 -12.95
N GLY A 41 7.54 -18.27 -13.10
CA GLY A 41 6.43 -18.38 -14.04
C GLY A 41 5.36 -19.41 -13.64
N PHE A 42 5.21 -19.71 -12.36
CA PHE A 42 4.19 -20.61 -11.84
C PHE A 42 2.91 -19.90 -11.44
N VAL A 43 3.02 -18.65 -11.01
CA VAL A 43 1.86 -17.82 -10.62
C VAL A 43 1.97 -16.44 -11.23
N LYS A 44 0.85 -15.72 -11.25
CA LYS A 44 0.79 -14.29 -11.54
C LYS A 44 0.19 -13.58 -10.33
N ILE A 45 0.91 -12.61 -9.79
CA ILE A 45 0.39 -11.77 -8.70
C ILE A 45 -0.72 -10.88 -9.29
N LEU A 46 -1.91 -10.97 -8.69
CA LEU A 46 -3.07 -10.17 -9.10
C LEU A 46 -2.97 -8.80 -8.43
N ARG A 47 -2.54 -7.81 -9.20
CA ARG A 47 -2.39 -6.42 -8.76
C ARG A 47 -3.62 -5.63 -9.15
N ARG A 48 -4.02 -4.68 -8.30
CA ARG A 48 -5.06 -3.69 -8.62
C ARG A 48 -4.49 -2.48 -9.36
N LEU A 49 -3.18 -2.26 -9.17
CA LEU A 49 -2.44 -1.17 -9.78
C LEU A 49 -1.56 -1.74 -10.91
N ASN A 50 -1.94 -1.49 -12.17
CA ASN A 50 -1.22 -2.00 -13.33
C ASN A 50 -0.70 -0.90 -14.26
N THR A 51 -1.23 0.32 -14.15
CA THR A 51 -0.92 1.43 -15.05
C THR A 51 -0.70 2.74 -14.29
N LEU A 52 -0.08 3.71 -14.95
CA LEU A 52 0.02 5.09 -14.46
C LEU A 52 -1.36 5.71 -14.25
N GLU A 53 -2.34 5.39 -15.11
CA GLU A 53 -3.71 5.87 -15.02
C GLU A 53 -4.40 5.36 -13.74
N ASP A 54 -4.16 4.09 -13.35
CA ASP A 54 -4.68 3.55 -12.10
C ASP A 54 -4.15 4.31 -10.89
N LEU A 55 -2.84 4.60 -10.88
CA LEU A 55 -2.23 5.40 -9.82
C LEU A 55 -2.78 6.83 -9.80
N ASN A 56 -2.91 7.47 -10.96
CA ASN A 56 -3.47 8.82 -11.06
C ASN A 56 -4.91 8.87 -10.57
N ARG A 57 -5.72 7.85 -10.85
CA ARG A 57 -7.09 7.74 -10.35
C ARG A 57 -7.13 7.66 -8.83
N ILE A 58 -6.25 6.84 -8.21
CA ILE A 58 -6.16 6.75 -6.74
C ILE A 58 -5.72 8.09 -6.16
N ALA A 59 -4.69 8.72 -6.73
CA ALA A 59 -4.19 10.01 -6.28
C ALA A 59 -5.26 11.12 -6.40
N PHE A 60 -6.04 11.10 -7.46
CA PHE A 60 -7.16 12.03 -7.67
C PHE A 60 -8.27 11.83 -6.63
N GLN A 61 -8.68 10.58 -6.38
CA GLN A 61 -9.68 10.27 -5.34
C GLN A 61 -9.22 10.70 -3.94
N GLU A 62 -7.93 10.56 -3.65
CA GLU A 62 -7.36 11.07 -2.40
C GLU A 62 -7.45 12.59 -2.32
N THR A 63 -7.24 13.31 -3.44
CA THR A 63 -7.28 14.78 -3.49
C THR A 63 -8.70 15.34 -3.39
N ILE A 64 -9.70 14.74 -4.11
CA ILE A 64 -11.11 15.18 -4.06
C ILE A 64 -11.64 15.16 -2.63
N LYS A 65 -11.26 14.17 -1.83
CA LYS A 65 -11.63 14.10 -0.42
C LYS A 65 -10.94 15.16 0.45
N GLU A 66 -10.00 15.93 -0.09
CA GLU A 66 -9.45 17.13 0.58
C GLU A 66 -10.40 18.31 0.52
N GLU A 67 -11.21 18.46 -0.55
CA GLU A 67 -12.10 19.61 -0.74
C GLU A 67 -13.37 19.54 0.10
N GLY A 68 -13.92 18.33 0.33
CA GLY A 68 -15.18 18.15 1.07
C GLY A 68 -15.03 17.89 2.57
N SER A 69 -14.00 17.17 2.97
CA SER A 69 -13.68 16.84 4.36
C SER A 69 -12.18 16.63 4.46
N ARG A 70 -11.45 17.67 4.80
CA ARG A 70 -9.96 17.73 4.87
C ARG A 70 -9.29 16.62 5.66
N ARG A 71 -10.05 15.64 6.18
CA ARG A 71 -9.65 14.66 7.19
C ARG A 71 -9.87 13.22 6.78
N GLU A 72 -10.60 12.95 5.69
CA GLU A 72 -10.97 11.62 5.33
C GLU A 72 -9.95 10.98 4.38
N LEU A 73 -9.36 9.84 4.79
CA LEU A 73 -8.52 9.04 3.92
C LEU A 73 -9.39 8.29 2.91
N TYR A 74 -8.99 8.32 1.65
CA TYR A 74 -9.55 7.41 0.66
C TYR A 74 -9.15 5.97 0.99
N LYS A 75 -10.10 5.04 0.91
CA LYS A 75 -9.82 3.62 1.16
C LYS A 75 -9.00 3.05 0.01
N ILE A 76 -7.80 2.58 0.31
CA ILE A 76 -6.87 2.00 -0.64
C ILE A 76 -6.57 0.53 -0.33
N SER A 77 -5.87 -0.14 -1.26
CA SER A 77 -5.32 -1.47 -1.01
C SER A 77 -4.33 -1.44 0.15
N PRO A 78 -4.37 -2.39 1.10
CA PRO A 78 -3.33 -2.51 2.13
C PRO A 78 -1.93 -2.67 1.57
N ASP A 79 -1.80 -3.17 0.33
CA ASP A 79 -0.54 -3.45 -0.36
C ASP A 79 -0.17 -2.39 -1.40
N LEU A 80 -0.80 -1.21 -1.37
CA LEU A 80 -0.64 -0.19 -2.42
C LEU A 80 0.82 0.17 -2.66
N TYR A 81 1.63 0.32 -1.63
CA TYR A 81 3.04 0.70 -1.79
C TYR A 81 3.86 -0.39 -2.45
N PHE A 82 3.56 -1.64 -2.16
CA PHE A 82 4.13 -2.77 -2.89
C PHE A 82 3.69 -2.81 -4.36
N GLU A 83 2.40 -2.55 -4.63
CA GLU A 83 1.90 -2.49 -6.00
C GLU A 83 2.58 -1.36 -6.79
N ILE A 84 2.82 -0.20 -6.15
CA ILE A 84 3.59 0.92 -6.75
C ILE A 84 5.03 0.52 -7.02
N GLU A 85 5.70 -0.15 -6.07
CA GLU A 85 7.07 -0.66 -6.25
C GLU A 85 7.17 -1.57 -7.48
N LYS A 86 6.25 -2.54 -7.59
CA LYS A 86 6.21 -3.46 -8.74
C LYS A 86 5.91 -2.75 -10.05
N LEU A 87 5.03 -1.76 -10.05
CA LEU A 87 4.76 -0.95 -11.22
C LEU A 87 6.02 -0.17 -11.65
N ILE A 88 6.76 0.40 -10.72
CA ILE A 88 8.04 1.08 -11.00
C ILE A 88 9.07 0.12 -11.59
N GLU A 89 9.18 -1.11 -11.04
CA GLU A 89 10.05 -2.15 -11.59
C GLU A 89 9.67 -2.52 -13.02
N ASP A 90 8.37 -2.69 -13.30
CA ASP A 90 7.86 -2.99 -14.65
C ASP A 90 8.20 -1.86 -15.65
N TYR A 91 8.06 -0.59 -15.25
CA TYR A 91 8.46 0.54 -16.11
C TYR A 91 9.98 0.62 -16.31
N LYS A 92 10.78 0.37 -15.26
CA LYS A 92 12.24 0.32 -15.38
C LYS A 92 12.71 -0.78 -16.33
N SER A 93 12.13 -1.97 -16.27
CA SER A 93 12.49 -3.07 -17.18
C SER A 93 12.21 -2.76 -18.66
N ARG A 94 11.21 -1.92 -18.94
CA ARG A 94 10.88 -1.47 -20.30
C ARG A 94 11.84 -0.40 -20.83
N ILE A 95 12.46 0.39 -19.96
CA ILE A 95 13.47 1.39 -20.33
C ILE A 95 14.68 0.74 -20.99
N ASP A 96 15.09 -0.46 -20.54
CA ASP A 96 16.19 -1.21 -21.15
C ASP A 96 15.92 -1.61 -22.60
N SER A 97 14.66 -1.53 -23.07
CA SER A 97 14.26 -1.75 -24.47
C SER A 97 14.51 -0.57 -25.43
N ARG A 98 15.20 0.50 -24.98
CA ARG A 98 15.60 1.69 -25.75
C ARG A 98 14.47 2.59 -26.29
N ASP A 99 13.27 2.53 -25.73
CA ASP A 99 12.19 3.47 -26.07
C ASP A 99 12.21 4.70 -25.13
N PRO A 100 12.56 5.91 -25.64
CA PRO A 100 12.65 7.13 -24.82
C PRO A 100 11.33 7.52 -24.12
N ARG A 101 10.19 7.06 -24.64
CA ARG A 101 8.86 7.38 -24.07
C ARG A 101 8.72 6.85 -22.64
N PHE A 102 9.32 5.70 -22.33
CA PHE A 102 9.26 5.12 -20.99
C PHE A 102 9.95 5.94 -19.91
N TYR A 103 10.97 6.72 -20.24
CA TYR A 103 11.59 7.66 -19.27
C TYR A 103 10.59 8.74 -18.83
N GLY A 104 9.84 9.30 -19.76
CA GLY A 104 8.82 10.30 -19.46
C GLY A 104 7.68 9.73 -18.61
N GLU A 105 7.23 8.52 -18.91
CA GLU A 105 6.20 7.83 -18.16
C GLU A 105 6.67 7.45 -16.74
N LEU A 106 7.89 6.92 -16.60
CA LEU A 106 8.47 6.65 -15.28
C LEU A 106 8.57 7.91 -14.42
N SER A 107 9.01 9.03 -15.01
CA SER A 107 9.08 10.33 -14.29
C SER A 107 7.70 10.77 -13.80
N LYS A 108 6.66 10.64 -14.63
CA LYS A 108 5.27 10.92 -14.26
C LYS A 108 4.80 9.98 -13.15
N LEU A 109 5.11 8.68 -13.24
CA LEU A 109 4.76 7.67 -12.24
C LEU A 109 5.37 8.02 -10.87
N LEU A 110 6.66 8.31 -10.84
CA LEU A 110 7.36 8.70 -9.60
C LEU A 110 6.80 9.99 -9.01
N THR A 111 6.47 10.97 -9.85
CA THR A 111 5.85 12.23 -9.42
C THR A 111 4.47 11.98 -8.81
N SER A 112 3.63 11.17 -9.46
CA SER A 112 2.28 10.85 -8.98
C SER A 112 2.32 10.05 -7.68
N ALA A 113 3.19 9.05 -7.58
CA ALA A 113 3.42 8.30 -6.35
C ALA A 113 3.85 9.21 -5.20
N GLY A 114 4.83 10.10 -5.45
CA GLY A 114 5.29 11.05 -4.45
C GLY A 114 4.22 12.05 -4.00
N LYS A 115 3.35 12.50 -4.90
CA LYS A 115 2.19 13.35 -4.54
C LYS A 115 1.21 12.60 -3.65
N LEU A 116 0.84 11.38 -4.03
CA LEU A 116 -0.08 10.53 -3.26
C LEU A 116 0.45 10.28 -1.85
N ILE A 117 1.71 9.83 -1.72
CA ILE A 117 2.33 9.55 -0.42
C ILE A 117 2.34 10.78 0.47
N ARG A 118 2.71 11.95 -0.06
CA ARG A 118 2.72 13.21 0.71
C ARG A 118 1.33 13.67 1.13
N SER A 119 0.31 13.50 0.28
CA SER A 119 -1.08 13.81 0.61
C SER A 119 -1.56 12.94 1.76
N ARG A 120 -1.36 11.62 1.66
CA ARG A 120 -1.74 10.66 2.69
C ARG A 120 -1.02 10.92 4.02
N PHE A 121 0.31 11.15 3.96
CA PHE A 121 1.09 11.50 5.14
C PHE A 121 0.49 12.70 5.89
N ARG A 122 0.19 13.80 5.18
CA ARG A 122 -0.41 15.00 5.80
C ARG A 122 -1.74 14.71 6.48
N LYS A 123 -2.62 13.91 5.85
CA LYS A 123 -3.90 13.52 6.42
C LYS A 123 -3.74 12.63 7.66
N ILE A 124 -2.88 11.62 7.59
CA ILE A 124 -2.60 10.72 8.72
C ILE A 124 -2.03 11.54 9.88
N PHE A 125 -1.08 12.43 9.61
CA PHE A 125 -0.49 13.29 10.63
C PHE A 125 -1.55 14.20 11.28
N TYR A 126 -2.44 14.78 10.47
CA TYR A 126 -3.57 15.56 10.99
C TYR A 126 -4.50 14.72 11.89
N ILE A 127 -4.85 13.51 11.46
CA ILE A 127 -5.69 12.60 12.26
C ILE A 127 -5.01 12.31 13.61
N ILE A 128 -3.71 12.04 13.61
CA ILE A 128 -2.93 11.80 14.83
C ILE A 128 -3.00 12.99 15.81
N GLN A 129 -2.93 14.22 15.28
CA GLN A 129 -2.97 15.44 16.12
C GLN A 129 -4.28 15.63 16.86
N VAL A 130 -5.40 15.13 16.32
CA VAL A 130 -6.74 15.31 16.89
C VAL A 130 -7.27 14.04 17.56
N SER A 131 -6.52 12.95 17.55
CA SER A 131 -6.94 11.66 18.10
C SER A 131 -6.26 11.39 19.45
N GLU A 132 -7.04 10.89 20.39
CA GLU A 132 -6.55 10.44 21.70
C GLU A 132 -6.34 8.91 21.74
N ALA A 133 -6.97 8.19 20.83
CA ALA A 133 -6.93 6.73 20.73
C ALA A 133 -6.90 6.25 19.27
N ILE A 134 -6.53 4.99 19.10
CA ILE A 134 -6.53 4.34 17.78
C ILE A 134 -7.97 4.18 17.30
N ASP A 135 -8.22 4.62 16.06
CA ASP A 135 -9.49 4.45 15.36
C ASP A 135 -9.34 3.32 14.31
N GLU A 136 -10.01 2.20 14.56
CA GLU A 136 -9.96 1.02 13.67
C GLU A 136 -10.58 1.30 12.29
N GLU A 137 -11.60 2.16 12.19
CA GLU A 137 -12.23 2.51 10.91
C GLU A 137 -11.28 3.35 10.04
N VAL A 138 -10.50 4.20 10.67
CA VAL A 138 -9.43 4.94 10.00
C VAL A 138 -8.32 3.98 9.54
N GLU A 139 -7.92 3.03 10.38
CA GLU A 139 -6.90 2.03 10.01
C GLU A 139 -7.30 1.15 8.82
N LYS A 140 -8.58 0.80 8.68
CA LYS A 140 -9.08 0.02 7.53
C LYS A 140 -8.89 0.72 6.18
N ARG A 141 -8.60 2.03 6.19
CA ARG A 141 -8.33 2.85 5.00
C ARG A 141 -6.84 3.04 4.71
N MET A 142 -5.97 2.50 5.57
CA MET A 142 -4.51 2.65 5.50
C MET A 142 -3.83 1.42 4.90
N THR A 143 -2.65 1.63 4.31
CA THR A 143 -1.72 0.54 4.03
C THR A 143 -1.14 0.00 5.34
N ILE A 144 -0.39 -1.09 5.23
CA ILE A 144 0.23 -1.71 6.41
C ILE A 144 1.29 -0.80 6.99
N GLU A 145 2.12 -0.20 6.13
CA GLU A 145 3.17 0.73 6.52
C GLU A 145 2.57 1.96 7.22
N GLU A 146 1.45 2.47 6.69
CA GLU A 146 0.73 3.61 7.28
C GLU A 146 0.14 3.27 8.64
N ARG A 147 -0.42 2.05 8.82
CA ARG A 147 -0.94 1.60 10.12
C ARG A 147 0.16 1.51 11.17
N VAL A 148 1.33 0.96 10.81
CA VAL A 148 2.48 0.88 11.72
C VAL A 148 2.92 2.29 12.12
N PHE A 149 3.04 3.20 11.15
CA PHE A 149 3.39 4.60 11.41
C PHE A 149 2.36 5.29 12.30
N TYR A 150 1.07 5.19 11.97
CA TYR A 150 -0.05 5.76 12.72
C TYR A 150 -0.06 5.31 14.18
N ARG A 151 -0.01 3.99 14.42
CA ARG A 151 -0.03 3.41 15.78
C ARG A 151 1.16 3.86 16.61
N ASN A 152 2.36 3.82 16.04
CA ASN A 152 3.57 4.16 16.77
C ASN A 152 3.61 5.65 17.13
N LEU A 153 3.29 6.51 16.18
CA LEU A 153 3.33 7.95 16.42
C LEU A 153 2.24 8.40 17.38
N LEU A 154 1.00 7.89 17.24
CA LEU A 154 -0.10 8.21 18.15
C LEU A 154 0.24 7.79 19.60
N ARG A 155 0.75 6.56 19.79
CA ARG A 155 1.16 6.09 21.12
C ARG A 155 2.26 6.97 21.74
N SER A 156 3.24 7.36 20.93
CA SER A 156 4.33 8.23 21.37
C SER A 156 3.82 9.60 21.81
N ILE A 157 2.94 10.22 21.04
CA ILE A 157 2.35 11.53 21.35
C ILE A 157 1.49 11.45 22.61
N VAL A 158 0.58 10.47 22.72
CA VAL A 158 -0.27 10.29 23.90
C VAL A 158 0.57 10.01 25.15
N SER A 159 1.60 9.18 25.05
CA SER A 159 2.51 8.91 26.15
C SER A 159 3.27 10.16 26.60
N TRP A 160 3.71 10.98 25.66
CA TRP A 160 4.40 12.24 25.95
C TRP A 160 3.46 13.24 26.63
N ILE A 161 2.23 13.44 26.12
CA ILE A 161 1.23 14.33 26.71
C ILE A 161 0.96 13.91 28.17
N ARG A 162 0.62 12.63 28.41
CA ARG A 162 0.38 12.11 29.76
C ARG A 162 1.58 12.28 30.70
N GLY A 163 2.79 12.12 30.17
CA GLY A 163 4.01 12.37 30.94
C GLY A 163 4.13 13.83 31.39
N VAL A 164 3.84 14.77 30.50
CA VAL A 164 3.86 16.21 30.82
C VAL A 164 2.74 16.58 31.79
N GLU A 165 1.51 16.11 31.56
CA GLU A 165 0.36 16.33 32.45
C GLU A 165 0.65 15.88 33.88
N LYS A 166 1.26 14.69 34.03
CA LYS A 166 1.69 14.16 35.32
C LYS A 166 2.73 15.07 36.01
N ILE A 167 3.68 15.60 35.26
CA ILE A 167 4.69 16.53 35.79
C ILE A 167 4.03 17.85 36.25
N LEU A 168 3.04 18.32 35.50
CA LEU A 168 2.34 19.58 35.78
C LEU A 168 1.23 19.42 36.82
N GLY A 169 0.86 18.18 37.22
CA GLY A 169 -0.21 17.93 38.17
C GLY A 169 -1.61 18.26 37.62
N VAL A 170 -1.82 18.17 36.32
CA VAL A 170 -3.08 18.49 35.61
C VAL A 170 -3.87 17.24 35.21
N SER A 171 -3.52 16.08 35.70
CA SER A 171 -4.19 14.79 35.44
C SER A 171 -5.28 14.47 36.43
#